data_de6b65ed9384ea670036e95141b1c9bb
#
_entry.id   de6b65ed9384ea670036e95141b1c9bb
#
_cell.length_a   1.000
_cell.length_b   1.000
_cell.length_c   1.000
_cell.angle_alpha   90.00
_cell.angle_beta   90.00
_cell.angle_gamma   90.00
#
_symmetry.space_group_name_H-M   'P 1'
#
loop_
_entity.id
_entity.type
_entity.pdbx_description
1 polymer ?
#
loop_
_entity_poly.entity_id
_entity_poly.type
_entity_poly.pdbx_seq_one_letter_code
_entity_poly.pdbx_strand_id
1 'polypeptide(L)'
;YRESARDTIIRNLLTGDFQDVSELNLSDLRLSTDIYQVVAYERFTQDPFQIPWDFAELLRVTNQEHNSFDHITIEHREIILLKGSFALERFDRLLAHYKVNPQKGSPLDSLFLTFGRRVYRPEDIVLSYLDASNLMQRRFFCKFNQHVLGFDELTYGDQLTYHVSDEEAHYYSGLLVNFIQSQNRHRISEVMDEIAGKLYFCGDELSVIKRFLIDIYLQIKQKISQVYSSV
;
A
#
# COMPACT_ATOMS: atom_id res chain seq x y z
N TYR A 1 -16.46 -14.19 -17.01
CA TYR A 1 -15.24 -13.67 -17.67
C TYR A 1 -14.27 -14.84 -17.78
N ARG A 2 -13.96 -15.26 -19.01
CA ARG A 2 -12.96 -16.31 -19.21
C ARG A 2 -11.60 -15.59 -19.15
N GLU A 3 -10.84 -15.86 -18.11
CA GLU A 3 -9.47 -15.38 -17.98
C GLU A 3 -8.68 -15.80 -19.23
N SER A 4 -7.94 -14.88 -19.83
CA SER A 4 -7.12 -15.22 -20.98
C SER A 4 -5.94 -16.07 -20.53
N ALA A 5 -5.40 -16.93 -21.40
CA ALA A 5 -4.21 -17.71 -21.10
C ALA A 5 -3.04 -16.80 -20.67
N ARG A 6 -2.98 -15.59 -21.24
CA ARG A 6 -2.00 -14.55 -20.88
C ARG A 6 -2.18 -14.07 -19.44
N ASP A 7 -3.41 -13.80 -19.00
CA ASP A 7 -3.69 -13.31 -17.65
C ASP A 7 -3.31 -14.36 -16.61
N THR A 8 -3.54 -15.64 -16.91
CA THR A 8 -3.11 -16.75 -16.04
C THR A 8 -1.59 -16.78 -15.89
N ILE A 9 -0.83 -16.62 -16.98
CA ILE A 9 0.64 -16.61 -16.94
C ILE A 9 1.13 -15.40 -16.13
N ILE A 10 0.56 -14.22 -16.34
CA ILE A 10 0.91 -13.01 -15.57
C ILE A 10 0.61 -13.22 -14.08
N ARG A 11 -0.55 -13.77 -13.76
CA ARG A 11 -0.94 -14.04 -12.37
C ARG A 11 0.07 -14.98 -11.71
N ASN A 12 0.37 -16.12 -12.33
CA ASN A 12 1.33 -17.08 -11.79
C ASN A 12 2.70 -16.45 -11.58
N LEU A 13 3.16 -15.63 -12.54
CA LEU A 13 4.44 -14.92 -12.42
C LEU A 13 4.44 -13.93 -11.25
N LEU A 14 3.36 -13.18 -11.03
CA LEU A 14 3.23 -12.23 -9.93
C LEU A 14 3.10 -12.92 -8.58
N THR A 15 2.33 -14.00 -8.49
CA THR A 15 2.08 -14.70 -7.22
C THR A 15 3.16 -15.73 -6.87
N GLY A 16 4.04 -16.05 -7.81
CA GLY A 16 5.08 -17.09 -7.62
C GLY A 16 4.49 -18.50 -7.70
N ASP A 17 3.34 -18.68 -8.34
CA ASP A 17 2.69 -19.99 -8.49
C ASP A 17 3.31 -20.76 -9.69
N PHE A 18 4.57 -21.10 -9.56
CA PHE A 18 5.36 -21.92 -10.50
C PHE A 18 6.54 -22.58 -9.76
N GLN A 19 6.97 -23.76 -10.20
CA GLN A 19 8.17 -24.41 -9.69
C GLN A 19 9.43 -23.89 -10.37
N ASP A 20 9.34 -23.68 -11.68
CA ASP A 20 10.41 -23.11 -12.50
C ASP A 20 9.80 -22.12 -13.49
N VAL A 21 10.40 -20.93 -13.63
CA VAL A 21 9.96 -19.90 -14.58
C VAL A 21 9.96 -20.43 -16.03
N SER A 22 10.81 -21.40 -16.34
CA SER A 22 10.85 -22.05 -17.65
C SER A 22 9.56 -22.82 -18.01
N GLU A 23 8.74 -23.18 -17.01
CA GLU A 23 7.44 -23.81 -17.21
C GLU A 23 6.40 -22.83 -17.75
N LEU A 24 6.64 -21.52 -17.56
CA LEU A 24 5.77 -20.47 -18.03
C LEU A 24 6.12 -20.11 -19.48
N ASN A 25 5.11 -19.99 -20.33
CA ASN A 25 5.32 -19.49 -21.71
C ASN A 25 5.51 -17.96 -21.67
N LEU A 26 6.71 -17.50 -21.31
CA LEU A 26 7.03 -16.09 -21.17
C LEU A 26 7.12 -15.32 -22.51
N SER A 27 7.20 -16.03 -23.63
CA SER A 27 7.28 -15.42 -24.96
C SER A 27 6.07 -14.52 -25.24
N ASP A 28 4.89 -14.92 -24.77
CA ASP A 28 3.65 -14.16 -24.93
C ASP A 28 3.63 -12.87 -24.11
N LEU A 29 4.43 -12.79 -23.05
CA LEU A 29 4.56 -11.60 -22.20
C LEU A 29 5.65 -10.64 -22.68
N ARG A 30 6.44 -11.04 -23.68
CA ARG A 30 7.58 -10.24 -24.17
C ARG A 30 8.50 -9.79 -23.03
N LEU A 31 8.88 -10.74 -22.16
CA LEU A 31 9.84 -10.51 -21.09
C LEU A 31 11.29 -10.62 -21.60
N SER A 32 11.61 -9.79 -22.59
CA SER A 32 12.98 -9.70 -23.17
C SER A 32 13.77 -8.53 -22.60
N THR A 33 13.26 -7.90 -21.55
CA THR A 33 13.87 -6.73 -20.91
C THR A 33 14.64 -7.12 -19.67
N ASP A 34 15.57 -6.27 -19.27
CA ASP A 34 16.49 -6.54 -18.16
C ASP A 34 16.01 -5.96 -16.82
N ILE A 35 14.84 -5.32 -16.80
CA ILE A 35 14.34 -4.64 -15.59
C ILE A 35 12.82 -4.64 -15.55
N TYR A 36 12.28 -4.91 -14.35
CA TYR A 36 10.85 -4.99 -14.08
C TYR A 36 10.51 -4.28 -12.77
N GLN A 37 9.27 -3.79 -12.68
CA GLN A 37 8.71 -3.24 -11.45
C GLN A 37 7.21 -3.46 -11.41
N VAL A 38 6.68 -3.82 -10.24
CA VAL A 38 5.24 -3.98 -10.05
C VAL A 38 4.68 -2.74 -9.37
N VAL A 39 3.57 -2.25 -9.92
CA VAL A 39 2.76 -1.17 -9.37
C VAL A 39 1.39 -1.74 -9.03
N ALA A 40 0.93 -1.51 -7.79
CA ALA A 40 -0.43 -1.79 -7.38
C ALA A 40 -1.16 -0.45 -7.16
N TYR A 41 -2.43 -0.39 -7.56
CA TYR A 41 -3.23 0.80 -7.31
C TYR A 41 -4.67 0.46 -6.98
N GLU A 42 -5.32 1.36 -6.24
CA GLU A 42 -6.73 1.29 -5.90
C GLU A 42 -7.31 2.71 -5.84
N ARG A 43 -8.62 2.82 -5.74
CA ARG A 43 -9.28 4.13 -5.56
C ARG A 43 -8.85 4.76 -4.24
N PHE A 44 -8.54 6.05 -4.28
CA PHE A 44 -8.20 6.82 -3.09
C PHE A 44 -9.44 7.16 -2.25
N THR A 45 -10.53 7.57 -2.91
CA THR A 45 -11.79 7.91 -2.24
C THR A 45 -12.93 7.02 -2.73
N GLN A 46 -13.92 6.82 -1.86
CA GLN A 46 -15.16 6.14 -2.23
C GLN A 46 -16.26 7.12 -2.69
N ASP A 47 -15.88 8.33 -3.09
CA ASP A 47 -16.83 9.31 -3.59
C ASP A 47 -17.49 8.79 -4.88
N PRO A 48 -18.81 8.52 -4.88
CA PRO A 48 -19.51 7.98 -6.05
C PRO A 48 -19.58 8.96 -7.22
N PHE A 49 -19.36 10.25 -6.97
CA PHE A 49 -19.37 11.30 -7.99
C PHE A 49 -18.00 11.52 -8.65
N GLN A 50 -16.94 10.96 -8.06
CA GLN A 50 -15.62 11.03 -8.65
C GLN A 50 -15.49 10.01 -9.76
N ILE A 51 -15.31 10.48 -11.00
CA ILE A 51 -15.04 9.60 -12.15
C ILE A 51 -13.68 8.92 -11.90
N PRO A 52 -13.64 7.58 -11.79
CA PRO A 52 -12.37 6.90 -11.58
C PRO A 52 -11.52 7.04 -12.85
N TRP A 53 -10.32 7.56 -12.71
CA TRP A 53 -9.32 7.48 -13.76
C TRP A 53 -8.80 6.05 -13.85
N ASP A 54 -8.73 5.55 -15.06
CA ASP A 54 -8.04 4.30 -15.35
C ASP A 54 -6.54 4.60 -15.55
N PHE A 55 -5.74 4.26 -14.54
CA PHE A 55 -4.30 4.46 -14.58
C PHE A 55 -3.63 3.63 -15.68
N ALA A 56 -4.14 2.42 -15.93
CA ALA A 56 -3.66 1.60 -17.04
C ALA A 56 -3.91 2.28 -18.39
N GLU A 57 -5.06 2.95 -18.55
CA GLU A 57 -5.35 3.71 -19.78
C GLU A 57 -4.43 4.93 -19.92
N LEU A 58 -4.15 5.63 -18.81
CA LEU A 58 -3.17 6.72 -18.82
C LEU A 58 -1.80 6.23 -19.28
N LEU A 59 -1.35 5.07 -18.80
CA LEU A 59 -0.10 4.47 -19.24
C LEU A 59 -0.14 4.02 -20.69
N ARG A 60 -1.28 3.51 -21.20
CA ARG A 60 -1.44 3.14 -22.61
C ARG A 60 -1.29 4.34 -23.52
N VAL A 61 -1.94 5.45 -23.20
CA VAL A 61 -1.84 6.70 -23.99
C VAL A 61 -0.40 7.20 -24.04
N THR A 62 0.34 7.06 -22.96
CA THR A 62 1.75 7.50 -22.87
C THR A 62 2.76 6.51 -23.46
N ASN A 63 2.35 5.25 -23.73
CA ASN A 63 3.20 4.16 -24.22
C ASN A 63 2.70 3.54 -25.52
N GLN A 64 2.08 4.32 -26.41
CA GLN A 64 1.32 3.85 -27.58
C GLN A 64 2.04 2.85 -28.51
N GLU A 65 3.35 2.79 -28.52
CA GLU A 65 4.10 1.97 -29.47
C GLU A 65 4.82 0.76 -28.84
N HIS A 66 4.78 0.61 -27.50
CA HIS A 66 5.56 -0.43 -26.82
C HIS A 66 4.70 -1.20 -25.82
N ASN A 67 4.69 -2.52 -25.93
CA ASN A 67 4.18 -3.41 -24.87
C ASN A 67 5.09 -3.34 -23.63
N SER A 68 5.16 -2.16 -23.04
CA SER A 68 6.04 -1.85 -21.91
C SER A 68 5.41 -2.17 -20.56
N PHE A 69 4.16 -2.61 -20.56
CA PHE A 69 3.51 -3.07 -19.33
C PHE A 69 2.39 -4.08 -19.61
N ASP A 70 2.09 -4.88 -18.60
CA ASP A 70 0.88 -5.70 -18.52
C ASP A 70 0.00 -5.21 -17.37
N HIS A 71 -1.32 -5.36 -17.53
CA HIS A 71 -2.30 -4.95 -16.54
C HIS A 71 -3.22 -6.13 -16.22
N ILE A 72 -3.41 -6.40 -14.94
CA ILE A 72 -4.30 -7.46 -14.43
C ILE A 72 -4.93 -7.04 -13.11
N THR A 73 -6.11 -7.58 -12.82
CA THR A 73 -6.76 -7.42 -11.53
C THR A 73 -6.54 -8.66 -10.67
N ILE A 74 -5.99 -8.50 -9.47
CA ILE A 74 -5.80 -9.56 -8.48
C ILE A 74 -6.47 -9.13 -7.18
N GLU A 75 -7.40 -9.96 -6.65
CA GLU A 75 -8.09 -9.70 -5.37
C GLU A 75 -8.68 -8.28 -5.26
N HIS A 76 -9.33 -7.83 -6.33
CA HIS A 76 -9.94 -6.50 -6.45
C HIS A 76 -8.96 -5.32 -6.50
N ARG A 77 -7.66 -5.59 -6.65
CA ARG A 77 -6.62 -4.58 -6.86
C ARG A 77 -6.14 -4.59 -8.28
N GLU A 78 -5.88 -3.44 -8.80
CA GLU A 78 -5.29 -3.26 -10.12
C GLU A 78 -3.78 -3.37 -10.02
N ILE A 79 -3.18 -4.26 -10.79
CA ILE A 79 -1.76 -4.54 -10.80
C ILE A 79 -1.20 -4.27 -12.18
N ILE A 80 -0.10 -3.55 -12.26
CA ILE A 80 0.64 -3.27 -13.47
C ILE A 80 2.05 -3.82 -13.32
N LEU A 81 2.47 -4.63 -14.28
CA LEU A 81 3.85 -5.07 -14.45
C LEU A 81 4.53 -4.17 -15.49
N LEU A 82 5.36 -3.25 -15.04
CA LEU A 82 6.22 -2.41 -15.89
C LEU A 82 7.41 -3.24 -16.39
N LYS A 83 7.73 -3.11 -17.69
CA LYS A 83 8.77 -3.89 -18.37
C LYS A 83 9.73 -2.97 -19.13
N GLY A 84 11.00 -3.03 -18.75
CA GLY A 84 12.08 -2.29 -19.38
C GLY A 84 12.29 -0.87 -18.87
N SER A 85 13.47 -0.34 -19.11
CA SER A 85 13.89 0.98 -18.65
C SER A 85 12.99 2.11 -19.12
N PHE A 86 12.48 2.02 -20.33
CA PHE A 86 11.60 3.05 -20.90
C PHE A 86 10.30 3.18 -20.09
N ALA A 87 9.65 2.05 -19.74
CA ALA A 87 8.42 2.06 -18.94
C ALA A 87 8.68 2.62 -17.52
N LEU A 88 9.82 2.24 -16.91
CA LEU A 88 10.21 2.71 -15.61
C LEU A 88 10.52 4.20 -15.59
N GLU A 89 11.25 4.71 -16.57
CA GLU A 89 11.53 6.14 -16.67
C GLU A 89 10.25 6.98 -16.87
N ARG A 90 9.31 6.48 -17.65
CA ARG A 90 8.01 7.13 -17.83
C ARG A 90 7.24 7.19 -16.51
N PHE A 91 7.23 6.08 -15.78
CA PHE A 91 6.59 6.02 -14.47
C PHE A 91 7.27 6.96 -13.48
N ASP A 92 8.60 6.97 -13.41
CA ASP A 92 9.36 7.90 -12.56
C ASP A 92 9.05 9.38 -12.86
N ARG A 93 8.99 9.74 -14.14
CA ARG A 93 8.65 11.11 -14.54
C ARG A 93 7.23 11.49 -14.12
N LEU A 94 6.28 10.56 -14.23
CA LEU A 94 4.91 10.78 -13.80
C LEU A 94 4.85 11.00 -12.29
N LEU A 95 5.54 10.17 -11.50
CA LEU A 95 5.62 10.31 -10.05
C LEU A 95 6.34 11.61 -9.63
N ALA A 96 7.43 11.96 -10.29
CA ALA A 96 8.17 13.19 -10.02
C ALA A 96 7.33 14.43 -10.28
N HIS A 97 6.58 14.44 -11.39
CA HIS A 97 5.66 15.53 -11.70
C HIS A 97 4.56 15.66 -10.65
N TYR A 98 3.97 14.55 -10.23
CA TYR A 98 2.94 14.52 -9.19
C TYR A 98 3.47 15.00 -7.83
N LYS A 99 4.68 14.58 -7.43
CA LYS A 99 5.31 15.00 -6.16
C LYS A 99 5.61 16.51 -6.12
N VAL A 100 5.98 17.10 -7.26
CA VAL A 100 6.32 18.54 -7.37
C VAL A 100 5.08 19.41 -7.51
N ASN A 101 4.10 18.93 -8.27
CA ASN A 101 2.86 19.65 -8.58
C ASN A 101 1.63 18.78 -8.30
N PRO A 102 1.31 18.47 -7.03
CA PRO A 102 0.09 17.74 -6.70
C PRO A 102 -1.10 18.64 -7.04
N GLN A 103 -1.60 18.54 -8.26
CA GLN A 103 -2.74 19.31 -8.70
C GLN A 103 -4.02 18.59 -8.31
N LYS A 104 -4.86 19.28 -7.55
CA LYS A 104 -6.23 18.83 -7.29
C LYS A 104 -6.96 18.62 -8.61
N GLY A 105 -7.49 17.41 -8.81
CA GLY A 105 -8.14 17.02 -10.07
C GLY A 105 -7.19 16.33 -11.07
N SER A 106 -5.94 16.05 -10.69
CA SER A 106 -5.08 15.17 -11.50
C SER A 106 -5.59 13.72 -11.45
N PRO A 107 -5.29 12.90 -12.49
CA PRO A 107 -5.64 11.47 -12.45
C PRO A 107 -5.18 10.74 -11.20
N LEU A 108 -4.04 11.15 -10.63
CA LEU A 108 -3.49 10.54 -9.43
C LEU A 108 -4.20 10.94 -8.14
N ASP A 109 -4.94 12.05 -8.11
CA ASP A 109 -5.73 12.45 -6.93
C ASP A 109 -6.85 11.46 -6.59
N SER A 110 -7.32 10.70 -7.57
CA SER A 110 -8.36 9.69 -7.38
C SER A 110 -7.82 8.31 -7.03
N LEU A 111 -6.49 8.14 -7.02
CA LEU A 111 -5.82 6.87 -6.87
C LEU A 111 -4.85 6.88 -5.69
N PHE A 112 -4.66 5.71 -5.10
CA PHE A 112 -3.56 5.39 -4.22
C PHE A 112 -2.67 4.35 -4.89
N LEU A 113 -1.39 4.66 -5.05
CA LEU A 113 -0.42 3.81 -5.74
C LEU A 113 0.65 3.32 -4.79
N THR A 114 1.02 2.07 -4.96
CA THR A 114 2.22 1.50 -4.35
C THR A 114 3.07 0.85 -5.42
N PHE A 115 4.39 0.83 -5.23
CA PHE A 115 5.28 0.13 -6.15
C PHE A 115 6.39 -0.59 -5.39
N GLY A 116 6.70 -1.80 -5.86
CA GLY A 116 7.72 -2.64 -5.30
C GLY A 116 9.12 -2.27 -5.77
N ARG A 117 10.11 -3.04 -5.30
CA ARG A 117 11.51 -2.92 -5.75
C ARG A 117 11.63 -3.17 -7.24
N ARG A 118 12.66 -2.60 -7.84
CA ARG A 118 13.08 -2.96 -9.20
C ARG A 118 13.80 -4.30 -9.16
N VAL A 119 13.48 -5.17 -10.12
CA VAL A 119 14.08 -6.48 -10.25
C VAL A 119 14.58 -6.69 -11.67
N TYR A 120 15.57 -7.55 -11.83
CA TYR A 120 16.31 -7.69 -13.08
C TYR A 120 16.09 -9.04 -13.75
N ARG A 121 15.36 -9.93 -13.09
CA ARG A 121 15.05 -11.26 -13.60
C ARG A 121 13.56 -11.54 -13.48
N PRO A 122 12.96 -12.25 -14.43
CA PRO A 122 11.53 -12.60 -14.38
C PRO A 122 11.13 -13.33 -13.09
N GLU A 123 11.96 -14.24 -12.59
CA GLU A 123 11.71 -14.99 -11.37
C GLU A 123 11.63 -14.12 -10.10
N ASP A 124 12.22 -12.93 -10.13
CA ASP A 124 12.20 -12.00 -9.01
C ASP A 124 10.99 -11.05 -9.04
N ILE A 125 10.15 -11.10 -10.10
CA ILE A 125 8.97 -10.23 -10.22
C ILE A 125 8.02 -10.43 -9.04
N VAL A 126 7.91 -11.64 -8.51
CA VAL A 126 7.14 -11.94 -7.31
C VAL A 126 7.58 -11.09 -6.11
N LEU A 127 8.86 -10.79 -5.96
CA LEU A 127 9.36 -9.95 -4.87
C LEU A 127 8.85 -8.51 -5.00
N SER A 128 8.85 -7.97 -6.22
CA SER A 128 8.29 -6.65 -6.49
C SER A 128 6.78 -6.59 -6.24
N TYR A 129 6.06 -7.65 -6.58
CA TYR A 129 4.63 -7.77 -6.31
C TYR A 129 4.33 -7.84 -4.81
N LEU A 130 5.09 -8.63 -4.05
CA LEU A 130 4.94 -8.73 -2.60
C LEU A 130 5.21 -7.39 -1.91
N ASP A 131 6.26 -6.68 -2.34
CA ASP A 131 6.55 -5.33 -1.83
C ASP A 131 5.38 -4.38 -2.08
N ALA A 132 4.89 -4.28 -3.31
CA ALA A 132 3.78 -3.40 -3.67
C ALA A 132 2.51 -3.75 -2.88
N SER A 133 2.22 -5.05 -2.71
CA SER A 133 1.05 -5.55 -1.98
C SER A 133 1.15 -5.26 -0.48
N ASN A 134 2.33 -5.43 0.12
CA ASN A 134 2.58 -5.11 1.52
C ASN A 134 2.48 -3.59 1.77
N LEU A 135 3.00 -2.79 0.86
CA LEU A 135 2.88 -1.33 0.90
C LEU A 135 1.42 -0.88 0.82
N MET A 136 0.58 -1.55 0.03
CA MET A 136 -0.84 -1.24 -0.07
C MET A 136 -1.56 -1.40 1.28
N GLN A 137 -1.17 -2.38 2.09
CA GLN A 137 -1.72 -2.53 3.44
C GLN A 137 -1.34 -1.37 4.36
N ARG A 138 -0.22 -0.69 4.09
CA ARG A 138 0.22 0.49 4.85
C ARG A 138 -0.53 1.77 4.54
N ARG A 139 -1.40 1.78 3.53
CA ARG A 139 -2.29 2.91 3.25
C ARG A 139 -3.03 3.40 4.49
N PHE A 140 -3.40 2.49 5.39
CA PHE A 140 -4.07 2.82 6.65
C PHE A 140 -3.29 3.81 7.52
N PHE A 141 -1.95 3.82 7.43
CA PHE A 141 -1.06 4.67 8.22
C PHE A 141 -0.54 5.90 7.46
N CYS A 142 -0.89 6.02 6.18
CA CYS A 142 -0.47 7.15 5.36
C CYS A 142 -1.19 8.43 5.78
N LYS A 143 -0.52 9.57 5.52
CA LYS A 143 -1.16 10.88 5.72
C LYS A 143 -2.39 11.01 4.83
N PHE A 144 -3.35 11.82 5.27
CA PHE A 144 -4.64 11.98 4.61
C PHE A 144 -4.56 12.30 3.10
N ASN A 145 -3.55 13.03 2.69
CA ASN A 145 -3.32 13.42 1.29
C ASN A 145 -2.13 12.71 0.65
N GLN A 146 -1.68 11.60 1.20
CA GLN A 146 -0.61 10.79 0.62
C GLN A 146 -1.21 9.81 -0.38
N HIS A 147 -0.85 9.93 -1.65
CA HIS A 147 -1.39 9.13 -2.75
C HIS A 147 -0.39 8.09 -3.28
N VAL A 148 0.86 8.16 -2.87
CA VAL A 148 1.92 7.28 -3.36
C VAL A 148 2.75 6.78 -2.20
N LEU A 149 3.06 5.48 -2.22
CA LEU A 149 4.00 4.85 -1.30
C LEU A 149 4.87 3.87 -2.07
N GLY A 150 6.15 4.17 -2.17
CA GLY A 150 7.12 3.37 -2.91
C GLY A 150 8.01 2.53 -2.02
N PHE A 151 8.58 1.48 -2.59
CA PHE A 151 9.54 0.62 -1.90
C PHE A 151 10.69 1.42 -1.29
N ASP A 152 11.22 2.40 -2.03
CA ASP A 152 12.34 3.23 -1.57
C ASP A 152 12.00 4.12 -0.35
N GLU A 153 10.73 4.41 -0.13
CA GLU A 153 10.28 5.18 1.03
C GLU A 153 10.26 4.35 2.32
N LEU A 154 10.21 3.01 2.19
CA LEU A 154 10.31 2.06 3.32
C LEU A 154 11.72 1.49 3.50
N THR A 155 12.65 1.67 2.58
CA THR A 155 14.02 1.14 2.69
C THR A 155 14.84 1.80 3.81
N TYR A 156 14.37 2.90 4.38
CA TYR A 156 14.83 3.32 5.72
C TYR A 156 14.33 2.40 6.83
N GLY A 157 13.51 1.43 6.52
CA GLY A 157 12.82 0.51 7.40
C GLY A 157 13.14 -0.96 7.16
N ASP A 158 14.39 -1.34 6.94
CA ASP A 158 14.87 -2.68 7.36
C ASP A 158 14.69 -2.89 8.88
N GLN A 159 13.98 -2.00 9.51
CA GLN A 159 13.67 -1.95 10.92
C GLN A 159 12.16 -1.84 11.19
N LEU A 160 11.35 -2.67 10.52
CA LEU A 160 10.03 -2.98 11.02
C LEU A 160 10.20 -3.89 12.26
N THR A 161 10.89 -3.36 13.26
CA THR A 161 11.24 -4.08 14.50
C THR A 161 10.23 -3.86 15.61
N TYR A 162 9.32 -2.89 15.42
CA TYR A 162 8.26 -2.64 16.37
C TYR A 162 7.12 -3.63 16.18
N HIS A 163 6.70 -4.24 17.26
CA HIS A 163 5.55 -5.13 17.34
C HIS A 163 4.61 -4.64 18.45
N VAL A 164 3.31 -4.65 18.16
CA VAL A 164 2.31 -4.27 19.15
C VAL A 164 2.18 -5.34 20.24
N SER A 165 1.88 -4.90 21.46
CA SER A 165 1.67 -5.81 22.60
C SER A 165 0.43 -5.42 23.41
N ASP A 166 -0.12 -6.41 24.15
CA ASP A 166 -1.25 -6.18 25.06
C ASP A 166 -0.85 -5.22 26.22
N GLU A 167 0.42 -5.24 26.63
CA GLU A 167 0.95 -4.35 27.65
C GLU A 167 0.94 -2.89 27.19
N GLU A 168 1.33 -2.63 25.94
CA GLU A 168 1.25 -1.29 25.36
C GLU A 168 -0.20 -0.83 25.15
N ALA A 169 -1.10 -1.73 24.74
CA ALA A 169 -2.52 -1.41 24.66
C ALA A 169 -3.07 -0.96 26.03
N HIS A 170 -2.69 -1.66 27.10
CA HIS A 170 -3.06 -1.30 28.45
C HIS A 170 -2.45 0.03 28.90
N TYR A 171 -1.19 0.28 28.60
CA TYR A 171 -0.48 1.52 28.90
C TYR A 171 -1.14 2.73 28.21
N TYR A 172 -1.33 2.66 26.88
CA TYR A 172 -1.94 3.76 26.14
C TYR A 172 -3.40 4.01 26.53
N SER A 173 -4.17 2.95 26.79
CA SER A 173 -5.54 3.11 27.28
C SER A 173 -5.58 3.83 28.63
N GLY A 174 -4.64 3.55 29.53
CA GLY A 174 -4.51 4.22 30.82
C GLY A 174 -4.17 5.70 30.67
N LEU A 175 -3.18 6.03 29.84
CA LEU A 175 -2.80 7.41 29.55
C LEU A 175 -3.96 8.21 28.95
N LEU A 176 -4.63 7.67 27.95
CA LEU A 176 -5.74 8.32 27.26
C LEU A 176 -6.93 8.56 28.21
N VAL A 177 -7.27 7.60 29.08
CA VAL A 177 -8.31 7.78 30.10
C VAL A 177 -7.98 8.95 31.03
N ASN A 178 -6.74 9.02 31.55
CA ASN A 178 -6.30 10.11 32.42
C ASN A 178 -6.40 11.47 31.73
N PHE A 179 -6.01 11.58 30.46
CA PHE A 179 -6.08 12.83 29.72
C PHE A 179 -7.51 13.20 29.29
N ILE A 180 -8.37 12.21 29.04
CA ILE A 180 -9.80 12.44 28.79
C ILE A 180 -10.47 12.99 30.04
N GLN A 181 -10.22 12.40 31.22
CA GLN A 181 -10.79 12.84 32.50
C GLN A 181 -10.30 14.24 32.89
N SER A 182 -9.05 14.57 32.62
CA SER A 182 -8.50 15.92 32.84
C SER A 182 -8.81 16.90 31.71
N GLN A 183 -9.57 16.50 30.68
CA GLN A 183 -9.91 17.29 29.51
C GLN A 183 -8.68 17.88 28.76
N ASN A 184 -7.55 17.23 28.86
CA ASN A 184 -6.30 17.66 28.25
C ASN A 184 -6.19 17.21 26.78
N ARG A 185 -6.85 17.95 25.89
CA ARG A 185 -6.92 17.65 24.44
C ARG A 185 -5.54 17.60 23.79
N HIS A 186 -4.62 18.47 24.21
CA HIS A 186 -3.27 18.51 23.65
C HIS A 186 -2.52 17.20 23.91
N ARG A 187 -2.54 16.70 25.15
CA ARG A 187 -1.91 15.43 25.51
C ARG A 187 -2.57 14.23 24.85
N ILE A 188 -3.89 14.26 24.64
CA ILE A 188 -4.58 13.22 23.85
C ILE A 188 -4.02 13.17 22.43
N SER A 189 -3.88 14.34 21.76
CA SER A 189 -3.32 14.40 20.43
C SER A 189 -1.88 13.88 20.37
N GLU A 190 -1.03 14.27 21.32
CA GLU A 190 0.36 13.80 21.40
C GLU A 190 0.45 12.27 21.52
N VAL A 191 -0.38 11.65 22.37
CA VAL A 191 -0.41 10.19 22.51
C VAL A 191 -0.91 9.52 21.23
N MET A 192 -1.93 10.08 20.58
CA MET A 192 -2.42 9.54 19.32
C MET A 192 -1.37 9.64 18.20
N ASP A 193 -0.62 10.75 18.14
CA ASP A 193 0.48 10.95 17.19
C ASP A 193 1.65 9.97 17.47
N GLU A 194 1.95 9.70 18.74
CA GLU A 194 2.94 8.71 19.14
C GLU A 194 2.53 7.30 18.69
N ILE A 195 1.30 6.89 18.96
CA ILE A 195 0.77 5.59 18.53
C ILE A 195 0.84 5.49 16.99
N ALA A 196 0.36 6.51 16.27
CA ALA A 196 0.40 6.52 14.81
C ALA A 196 1.84 6.41 14.26
N GLY A 197 2.79 7.13 14.85
CA GLY A 197 4.20 7.08 14.49
C GLY A 197 4.81 5.68 14.69
N LYS A 198 4.53 5.02 15.81
CA LYS A 198 4.98 3.64 16.06
C LYS A 198 4.36 2.65 15.08
N LEU A 199 3.05 2.75 14.86
CA LEU A 199 2.32 1.85 13.97
C LEU A 199 2.77 1.98 12.51
N TYR A 200 3.23 3.16 12.10
CA TYR A 200 3.79 3.35 10.76
C TYR A 200 4.99 2.44 10.50
N PHE A 201 5.80 2.16 11.52
CA PHE A 201 6.97 1.28 11.46
C PHE A 201 6.72 -0.12 12.04
N CYS A 202 5.46 -0.49 12.27
CA CYS A 202 5.12 -1.79 12.83
C CYS A 202 5.28 -2.92 11.80
N GLY A 203 5.92 -4.01 12.21
CA GLY A 203 6.13 -5.21 11.40
C GLY A 203 4.96 -6.21 11.40
N ASP A 204 3.96 -5.99 12.26
CA ASP A 204 2.82 -6.89 12.36
C ASP A 204 1.85 -6.77 11.16
N GLU A 205 1.07 -7.81 10.96
CA GLU A 205 -0.02 -7.79 9.99
C GLU A 205 -1.09 -6.75 10.36
N LEU A 206 -1.75 -6.20 9.35
CA LEU A 206 -2.79 -5.19 9.54
C LEU A 206 -3.94 -5.67 10.44
N SER A 207 -4.27 -6.96 10.42
CA SER A 207 -5.26 -7.57 11.30
C SER A 207 -4.86 -7.46 12.78
N VAL A 208 -3.60 -7.70 13.10
CA VAL A 208 -3.03 -7.59 14.46
C VAL A 208 -3.03 -6.13 14.91
N ILE A 209 -2.64 -5.21 14.03
CA ILE A 209 -2.62 -3.77 14.32
C ILE A 209 -4.05 -3.23 14.56
N LYS A 210 -5.02 -3.64 13.73
CA LYS A 210 -6.42 -3.27 13.94
C LYS A 210 -6.95 -3.78 15.29
N ARG A 211 -6.62 -5.02 15.65
CA ARG A 211 -6.99 -5.61 16.94
C ARG A 211 -6.41 -4.80 18.10
N PHE A 212 -5.13 -4.45 18.03
CA PHE A 212 -4.48 -3.59 19.04
C PHE A 212 -5.21 -2.26 19.25
N LEU A 213 -5.61 -1.57 18.16
CA LEU A 213 -6.37 -0.32 18.24
C LEU A 213 -7.78 -0.52 18.83
N ILE A 214 -8.44 -1.61 18.47
CA ILE A 214 -9.74 -1.99 19.02
C ILE A 214 -9.61 -2.27 20.53
N ASP A 215 -8.57 -2.97 20.95
CA ASP A 215 -8.32 -3.29 22.36
C ASP A 215 -8.10 -2.01 23.19
N ILE A 216 -7.32 -1.06 22.68
CA ILE A 216 -7.17 0.27 23.33
C ILE A 216 -8.54 0.94 23.49
N TYR A 217 -9.34 0.99 22.42
CA TYR A 217 -10.66 1.60 22.45
C TYR A 217 -11.59 0.94 23.47
N LEU A 218 -11.66 -0.39 23.48
CA LEU A 218 -12.51 -1.14 24.40
C LEU A 218 -12.08 -0.94 25.87
N GLN A 219 -10.78 -0.92 26.14
CA GLN A 219 -10.26 -0.65 27.47
C GLN A 219 -10.59 0.78 27.94
N ILE A 220 -10.47 1.79 27.06
CA ILE A 220 -10.88 3.16 27.38
C ILE A 220 -12.36 3.20 27.71
N LYS A 221 -13.21 2.61 26.86
CA LYS A 221 -14.65 2.56 27.08
C LYS A 221 -15.02 1.92 28.42
N GLN A 222 -14.39 0.80 28.76
CA GLN A 222 -14.62 0.10 30.02
C GLN A 222 -14.23 0.94 31.24
N LYS A 223 -13.02 1.52 31.22
CA LYS A 223 -12.51 2.35 32.32
C LYS A 223 -13.38 3.60 32.56
N ILE A 224 -13.79 4.26 31.48
CA ILE A 224 -14.69 5.43 31.59
C ILE A 224 -16.06 5.02 32.15
N SER A 225 -16.64 3.93 31.67
CA SER A 225 -17.94 3.44 32.16
C SER A 225 -17.92 3.10 33.64
N GLN A 226 -16.81 2.52 34.13
CA GLN A 226 -16.65 2.21 35.58
C GLN A 226 -16.65 3.47 36.44
N VAL A 227 -16.03 4.55 35.98
CA VAL A 227 -16.02 5.84 36.73
C VAL A 227 -17.42 6.44 36.81
N TYR A 228 -18.20 6.40 35.75
CA TYR A 228 -19.56 6.97 35.73
C TYR A 228 -20.62 6.07 36.38
N SER A 229 -20.34 4.77 36.52
CA SER A 229 -21.25 3.83 37.25
C SER A 229 -21.06 3.85 38.74
N SER A 230 -20.03 4.53 39.24
CA SER A 230 -19.67 4.62 40.66
C SER A 230 -20.17 5.93 41.30
N VAL A 231 -20.88 6.74 40.57
CA VAL A 231 -21.56 7.97 40.97
C VAL A 231 -23.08 7.77 40.96
#